data_e331b8b5e7feb8324110428c6669142e
#
_entry.id   e331b8b5e7feb8324110428c6669142e
#
_cell.length_a   1.000
_cell.length_b   1.000
_cell.length_c   1.000
_cell.angle_alpha   90.00
_cell.angle_beta   90.00
_cell.angle_gamma   90.00
#
_symmetry.space_group_name_H-M   'P 1'
#
loop_
_entity.id
_entity.type
_entity.pdbx_description
1 polymer ?
#
loop_
_entity_poly.entity_id
_entity_poly.type
_entity_poly.pdbx_seq_one_letter_code
_entity_poly.pdbx_strand_id
1 'polypeptide(L)'
;MLQLRDVMTRDVLTVTPETTLREAADLFSRRHISGAPVLAGHLLVGVVSAMDLLEFVASNDSRKSTADDRSDSGSEDRTLEEYDNEAGSVFFTDREPENSGDDDESFAMDDTRPTDLFNEHTIGEVMTSHVRSLPPDALVTEATALMWQTGIHRLLVLEDGHLRGIVSMSDVARVMATTS
;
A
#
# COMPACT_ATOMS: atom_id res chain seq x y z
N MET A 1 -6.08 27.46 18.90
CA MET A 1 -5.26 26.32 18.51
C MET A 1 -5.98 25.58 17.38
N LEU A 2 -5.25 25.15 16.37
CA LEU A 2 -5.83 24.54 15.16
C LEU A 2 -6.19 23.08 15.42
N GLN A 3 -7.41 22.70 15.07
CA GLN A 3 -7.94 21.34 15.26
C GLN A 3 -7.95 20.55 13.95
N LEU A 4 -8.06 19.23 14.01
CA LEU A 4 -8.07 18.37 12.83
C LEU A 4 -9.24 18.67 11.89
N ARG A 5 -10.41 19.00 12.45
CA ARG A 5 -11.61 19.40 11.66
C ARG A 5 -11.37 20.59 10.73
N ASP A 6 -10.37 21.44 11.04
CA ASP A 6 -10.07 22.66 10.30
C ASP A 6 -9.17 22.40 9.10
N VAL A 7 -8.42 21.29 9.12
CA VAL A 7 -7.37 20.97 8.14
C VAL A 7 -7.60 19.65 7.39
N MET A 8 -8.46 18.77 7.91
CA MET A 8 -8.71 17.45 7.31
C MET A 8 -9.37 17.54 5.94
N THR A 9 -9.04 16.61 5.07
CA THR A 9 -9.78 16.32 3.85
C THR A 9 -10.99 15.46 4.23
N ARG A 10 -12.21 15.93 3.89
CA ARG A 10 -13.46 15.27 4.26
C ARG A 10 -13.95 14.29 3.22
N ASP A 11 -13.70 14.57 1.96
CA ASP A 11 -14.05 13.69 0.84
C ASP A 11 -12.98 12.61 0.69
N VAL A 12 -13.09 11.56 1.50
CA VAL A 12 -12.15 10.45 1.55
C VAL A 12 -12.67 9.30 0.69
N LEU A 13 -11.86 8.90 -0.29
CA LEU A 13 -12.15 7.69 -1.06
C LEU A 13 -11.99 6.47 -0.16
N THR A 14 -13.01 5.61 -0.16
CA THR A 14 -13.06 4.40 0.66
C THR A 14 -13.31 3.18 -0.21
N VAL A 15 -12.96 2.02 0.31
CA VAL A 15 -13.27 0.69 -0.25
C VAL A 15 -14.01 -0.14 0.77
N THR A 16 -14.56 -1.28 0.36
CA THR A 16 -15.20 -2.24 1.26
C THR A 16 -14.35 -3.51 1.39
N PRO A 17 -14.55 -4.35 2.41
CA PRO A 17 -13.85 -5.64 2.53
C PRO A 17 -14.03 -6.55 1.32
N GLU A 18 -15.17 -6.45 0.62
CA GLU A 18 -15.53 -7.26 -0.54
C GLU A 18 -14.94 -6.72 -1.86
N THR A 19 -14.37 -5.51 -1.85
CA THR A 19 -13.67 -4.96 -3.02
C THR A 19 -12.51 -5.88 -3.40
N THR A 20 -12.40 -6.23 -4.69
CA THR A 20 -11.29 -7.06 -5.16
C THR A 20 -9.96 -6.28 -5.14
N LEU A 21 -8.85 -7.00 -5.06
CA LEU A 21 -7.52 -6.36 -5.13
C LEU A 21 -7.34 -5.62 -6.47
N ARG A 22 -7.93 -6.13 -7.54
CA ARG A 22 -7.93 -5.49 -8.86
C ARG A 22 -8.64 -4.13 -8.84
N GLU A 23 -9.86 -4.09 -8.31
CA GLU A 23 -10.63 -2.85 -8.22
C GLU A 23 -9.92 -1.81 -7.36
N ALA A 24 -9.30 -2.23 -6.25
CA ALA A 24 -8.52 -1.34 -5.39
C ALA A 24 -7.26 -0.82 -6.10
N ALA A 25 -6.50 -1.68 -6.78
CA ALA A 25 -5.33 -1.28 -7.54
C ALA A 25 -5.68 -0.26 -8.64
N ASP A 26 -6.77 -0.51 -9.38
CA ASP A 26 -7.31 0.40 -10.40
C ASP A 26 -7.74 1.73 -9.80
N LEU A 27 -8.41 1.71 -8.63
CA LEU A 27 -8.81 2.92 -7.92
C LEU A 27 -7.58 3.74 -7.50
N PHE A 28 -6.57 3.10 -6.89
CA PHE A 28 -5.34 3.76 -6.44
C PHE A 28 -4.60 4.41 -7.61
N SER A 29 -4.46 3.68 -8.73
CA SER A 29 -3.82 4.19 -9.95
C SER A 29 -4.56 5.39 -10.53
N ARG A 30 -5.87 5.26 -10.77
CA ARG A 30 -6.68 6.33 -11.40
C ARG A 30 -6.81 7.59 -10.55
N ARG A 31 -6.81 7.44 -9.23
CA ARG A 31 -6.98 8.54 -8.28
C ARG A 31 -5.66 9.06 -7.74
N HIS A 32 -4.53 8.47 -8.13
CA HIS A 32 -3.19 8.81 -7.65
C HIS A 32 -3.09 8.81 -6.13
N ILE A 33 -3.71 7.81 -5.49
CA ILE A 33 -3.65 7.58 -4.04
C ILE A 33 -2.86 6.31 -3.73
N SER A 34 -2.21 6.26 -2.57
CA SER A 34 -1.41 5.11 -2.15
C SER A 34 -2.15 4.17 -1.21
N GLY A 35 -3.42 4.41 -0.92
CA GLY A 35 -4.23 3.59 -0.03
C GLY A 35 -5.55 4.25 0.32
N ALA A 36 -6.45 3.47 0.93
CA ALA A 36 -7.79 3.90 1.30
C ALA A 36 -8.26 3.28 2.64
N PRO A 37 -9.14 3.95 3.39
CA PRO A 37 -9.89 3.34 4.48
C PRO A 37 -10.86 2.28 3.97
N VAL A 38 -11.02 1.21 4.75
CA VAL A 38 -11.94 0.11 4.48
C VAL A 38 -13.17 0.24 5.38
N LEU A 39 -14.34 0.37 4.78
CA LEU A 39 -15.60 0.52 5.51
C LEU A 39 -16.50 -0.69 5.29
N ALA A 40 -17.03 -1.26 6.40
CA ALA A 40 -18.15 -2.18 6.36
C ALA A 40 -19.43 -1.40 6.71
N GLY A 41 -20.22 -1.09 5.69
CA GLY A 41 -21.32 -0.12 5.82
C GLY A 41 -20.81 1.29 6.15
N HIS A 42 -21.03 1.75 7.38
CA HIS A 42 -20.55 3.06 7.85
C HIS A 42 -19.42 2.99 8.87
N LEU A 43 -19.02 1.78 9.24
CA LEU A 43 -17.98 1.55 10.26
C LEU A 43 -16.62 1.33 9.60
N LEU A 44 -15.61 2.00 10.13
CA LEU A 44 -14.23 1.74 9.75
C LEU A 44 -13.79 0.38 10.30
N VAL A 45 -13.36 -0.52 9.41
CA VAL A 45 -12.88 -1.88 9.77
C VAL A 45 -11.40 -2.07 9.49
N GLY A 46 -10.79 -1.19 8.69
CA GLY A 46 -9.36 -1.30 8.38
C GLY A 46 -8.86 -0.20 7.45
N VAL A 47 -7.64 -0.36 7.04
CA VAL A 47 -6.99 0.42 5.96
C VAL A 47 -6.27 -0.53 5.03
N VAL A 48 -6.16 -0.16 3.77
CA VAL A 48 -5.38 -0.89 2.77
C VAL A 48 -4.51 0.08 1.97
N SER A 49 -3.30 -0.32 1.67
CA SER A 49 -2.35 0.43 0.86
C SER A 49 -1.88 -0.37 -0.37
N ALA A 50 -1.27 0.31 -1.32
CA ALA A 50 -0.63 -0.34 -2.46
C ALA A 50 0.49 -1.30 -2.02
N MET A 51 1.14 -1.03 -0.88
CA MET A 51 2.17 -1.91 -0.32
C MET A 51 1.56 -3.23 0.17
N ASP A 52 0.39 -3.22 0.83
CA ASP A 52 -0.31 -4.43 1.27
C ASP A 52 -0.63 -5.34 0.06
N LEU A 53 -1.05 -4.74 -1.07
CA LEU A 53 -1.29 -5.45 -2.32
C LEU A 53 -0.01 -6.10 -2.87
N LEU A 54 1.11 -5.37 -2.84
CA LEU A 54 2.41 -5.90 -3.30
C LEU A 54 2.94 -7.01 -2.40
N GLU A 55 2.84 -6.86 -1.08
CA GLU A 55 3.23 -7.87 -0.10
C GLU A 55 2.41 -9.15 -0.26
N PHE A 56 1.12 -9.02 -0.54
CA PHE A 56 0.25 -10.16 -0.80
C PHE A 56 0.69 -10.93 -2.05
N VAL A 57 0.99 -10.25 -3.15
CA VAL A 57 1.49 -10.89 -4.39
C VAL A 57 2.80 -11.59 -4.14
N ALA A 58 3.77 -10.91 -3.52
CA ALA A 58 5.09 -11.49 -3.23
C ALA A 58 5.00 -12.73 -2.34
N SER A 59 4.09 -12.74 -1.37
CA SER A 59 3.86 -13.88 -0.47
C SER A 59 3.22 -15.07 -1.17
N ASN A 60 2.35 -14.83 -2.15
CA ASN A 60 1.68 -15.91 -2.90
C ASN A 60 2.56 -16.48 -4.01
N ASP A 61 3.43 -15.68 -4.61
CA ASP A 61 4.40 -16.16 -5.61
C ASP A 61 5.42 -17.11 -4.98
N SER A 62 5.90 -16.81 -3.78
CA SER A 62 6.81 -17.66 -3.01
C SER A 62 6.21 -19.01 -2.63
N ARG A 63 4.88 -19.11 -2.45
CA ARG A 63 4.21 -20.38 -2.12
C ARG A 63 4.08 -21.33 -3.31
N LYS A 64 3.98 -20.82 -4.53
CA LYS A 64 3.97 -21.64 -5.74
C LYS A 64 5.32 -22.27 -6.00
N SER A 65 6.41 -21.55 -5.76
CA SER A 65 7.78 -22.04 -5.95
C SER A 65 8.17 -23.22 -5.02
N THR A 66 7.57 -23.32 -3.83
CA THR A 66 7.89 -24.41 -2.88
C THR A 66 7.01 -25.67 -3.04
N ALA A 67 5.96 -25.61 -3.84
CA ALA A 67 5.08 -26.77 -4.08
C ALA A 67 5.58 -27.68 -5.20
N ASP A 68 6.41 -27.17 -6.11
CA ASP A 68 6.90 -27.90 -7.29
C ASP A 68 8.28 -28.57 -7.07
N ASP A 69 8.98 -28.28 -5.94
CA ASP A 69 10.33 -28.78 -5.66
C ASP A 69 10.37 -29.97 -4.66
N ARG A 70 9.40 -30.89 -4.75
CA ARG A 70 9.43 -32.15 -3.99
C ARG A 70 9.75 -33.38 -4.83
N SER A 71 10.60 -33.24 -5.82
CA SER A 71 11.20 -34.41 -6.49
C SER A 71 12.53 -34.05 -7.14
N ASP A 72 13.58 -33.87 -6.38
CA ASP A 72 14.88 -34.50 -6.62
C ASP A 72 15.83 -34.26 -5.44
N SER A 73 16.33 -35.35 -4.90
CA SER A 73 17.37 -35.41 -3.86
C SER A 73 18.73 -35.25 -4.50
N GLY A 74 19.39 -34.09 -4.25
CA GLY A 74 20.77 -33.89 -4.67
C GLY A 74 21.43 -32.81 -3.82
N SER A 75 22.21 -33.26 -2.83
CA SER A 75 23.05 -32.42 -1.98
C SER A 75 24.10 -31.66 -2.79
N GLU A 76 24.14 -30.34 -2.69
CA GLU A 76 25.40 -29.60 -2.81
C GLU A 76 25.35 -28.31 -1.97
N ASP A 77 26.26 -28.27 -1.03
CA ASP A 77 26.70 -27.21 -0.16
C ASP A 77 26.97 -25.91 -0.93
N ARG A 78 26.21 -24.82 -0.70
CA ARG A 78 26.56 -23.47 -1.12
C ARG A 78 26.51 -22.53 0.08
N THR A 79 27.70 -22.20 0.55
CA THR A 79 28.04 -21.14 1.48
C THR A 79 27.31 -19.83 1.11
N LEU A 80 26.60 -19.31 2.09
CA LEU A 80 25.94 -17.98 2.03
C LEU A 80 27.06 -16.91 2.04
N GLU A 81 27.27 -16.24 0.92
CA GLU A 81 28.01 -14.99 0.91
C GLU A 81 27.09 -13.86 1.39
N GLU A 82 27.58 -13.19 2.41
CA GLU A 82 27.01 -12.06 3.11
C GLU A 82 26.90 -10.87 2.13
N TYR A 83 25.68 -10.49 1.74
CA TYR A 83 25.44 -9.25 0.97
C TYR A 83 25.32 -8.08 1.93
N ASP A 84 26.37 -7.27 1.99
CA ASP A 84 26.34 -5.94 2.59
C ASP A 84 25.30 -5.07 1.90
N ASN A 85 24.29 -4.69 2.66
CA ASN A 85 23.16 -3.85 2.23
C ASN A 85 23.53 -2.38 2.40
N GLU A 86 24.32 -1.81 1.48
CA GLU A 86 24.42 -0.36 1.34
C GLU A 86 23.23 0.15 0.51
N ALA A 87 22.31 0.82 1.19
CA ALA A 87 21.17 1.46 0.61
C ALA A 87 21.59 2.59 -0.35
N GLY A 88 21.78 2.24 -1.60
CA GLY A 88 21.94 3.18 -2.71
C GLY A 88 20.61 3.44 -3.38
N SER A 89 20.08 4.63 -3.18
CA SER A 89 18.96 5.20 -3.91
C SER A 89 19.19 5.10 -5.42
N VAL A 90 18.52 4.18 -6.10
CA VAL A 90 18.50 4.15 -7.56
C VAL A 90 17.34 5.02 -8.03
N PHE A 91 17.63 6.29 -8.20
CA PHE A 91 16.74 7.24 -8.84
C PHE A 91 16.85 7.09 -10.37
N PHE A 92 15.72 7.13 -11.05
CA PHE A 92 15.51 7.07 -12.48
C PHE A 92 16.69 7.50 -13.33
N THR A 93 17.19 6.61 -14.18
CA THR A 93 17.98 6.99 -15.36
C THR A 93 17.09 6.81 -16.58
N ASP A 94 16.80 7.93 -17.24
CA ASP A 94 16.24 7.96 -18.59
C ASP A 94 17.16 7.20 -19.54
N ARG A 95 16.75 6.01 -19.94
CA ARG A 95 17.41 5.29 -21.02
C ARG A 95 16.40 5.09 -22.13
N GLU A 96 16.62 5.78 -23.24
CA GLU A 96 15.88 5.60 -24.47
C GLU A 96 15.97 4.15 -24.96
N PRO A 97 14.88 3.56 -25.52
CA PRO A 97 14.91 2.20 -26.05
C PRO A 97 15.63 2.21 -27.40
N GLU A 98 16.84 1.68 -27.43
CA GLU A 98 17.47 1.32 -28.71
C GLU A 98 16.79 0.07 -29.27
N ASN A 99 16.17 0.29 -30.42
CA ASN A 99 15.51 -0.69 -31.26
C ASN A 99 16.56 -1.60 -31.91
N SER A 100 16.56 -2.90 -31.63
CA SER A 100 17.15 -3.89 -32.53
C SER A 100 16.66 -5.32 -32.27
N GLY A 101 16.03 -5.91 -33.28
CA GLY A 101 16.18 -7.32 -33.60
C GLY A 101 15.01 -8.22 -33.22
N ASP A 102 14.22 -8.57 -34.22
CA ASP A 102 13.37 -9.75 -34.30
C ASP A 102 14.15 -11.01 -33.87
N ASP A 103 13.72 -11.63 -32.79
CA ASP A 103 13.87 -13.07 -32.58
C ASP A 103 12.58 -13.56 -31.89
N ASP A 104 11.75 -14.19 -32.73
CA ASP A 104 10.52 -14.88 -32.40
C ASP A 104 10.85 -16.16 -31.62
N GLU A 105 11.15 -16.06 -30.33
CA GLU A 105 11.08 -17.17 -29.41
C GLU A 105 9.73 -17.09 -28.68
N SER A 106 8.80 -17.92 -29.18
CA SER A 106 7.55 -18.22 -28.52
C SER A 106 7.84 -18.83 -27.14
N PHE A 107 8.04 -17.98 -26.14
CA PHE A 107 7.90 -18.37 -24.75
C PHE A 107 6.46 -18.79 -24.54
N ALA A 108 6.24 -20.08 -24.39
CA ALA A 108 5.00 -20.60 -23.86
C ALA A 108 4.81 -19.96 -22.47
N MET A 109 4.06 -18.87 -22.42
CA MET A 109 3.65 -18.26 -21.16
C MET A 109 2.75 -19.29 -20.48
N ASP A 110 3.25 -19.88 -19.40
CA ASP A 110 2.44 -20.55 -18.39
C ASP A 110 1.29 -19.59 -18.01
N ASP A 111 0.06 -20.02 -18.29
CA ASP A 111 -1.17 -19.20 -18.26
C ASP A 111 -1.65 -18.91 -16.82
N THR A 112 -0.77 -19.04 -15.83
CA THR A 112 -0.97 -18.59 -14.45
C THR A 112 -0.53 -17.12 -14.30
N ARG A 113 -1.32 -16.23 -14.93
CA ARG A 113 -1.06 -14.79 -14.87
C ARG A 113 -1.29 -14.26 -13.45
N PRO A 114 -0.44 -13.31 -12.97
CA PRO A 114 -0.69 -12.55 -11.74
C PRO A 114 -2.07 -11.88 -11.71
N THR A 115 -2.73 -11.80 -12.86
CA THR A 115 -4.05 -11.24 -13.09
C THR A 115 -5.14 -11.97 -12.30
N ASP A 116 -5.02 -13.28 -12.08
CA ASP A 116 -6.04 -14.08 -11.42
C ASP A 116 -6.06 -13.84 -9.90
N LEU A 117 -4.88 -13.70 -9.26
CA LEU A 117 -4.78 -13.38 -7.84
C LEU A 117 -5.52 -12.08 -7.47
N PHE A 118 -5.40 -11.05 -8.30
CA PHE A 118 -6.07 -9.78 -8.05
C PHE A 118 -7.59 -9.83 -8.20
N ASN A 119 -8.11 -10.75 -8.99
CA ASN A 119 -9.55 -10.92 -9.18
C ASN A 119 -10.18 -11.90 -8.18
N GLU A 120 -9.39 -12.87 -7.68
CA GLU A 120 -9.87 -13.92 -6.78
C GLU A 120 -9.84 -13.50 -5.31
N HIS A 121 -9.01 -12.52 -4.94
CA HIS A 121 -8.83 -12.07 -3.57
C HIS A 121 -9.43 -10.69 -3.32
N THR A 122 -9.83 -10.47 -2.08
CA THR A 122 -10.50 -9.24 -1.64
C THR A 122 -9.66 -8.44 -0.65
N ILE A 123 -10.02 -7.17 -0.48
CA ILE A 123 -9.38 -6.26 0.46
C ILE A 123 -9.46 -6.78 1.90
N GLY A 124 -10.55 -7.45 2.28
CA GLY A 124 -10.71 -8.03 3.61
C GLY A 124 -9.61 -9.02 4.01
N GLU A 125 -8.96 -9.67 3.01
CA GLU A 125 -7.89 -10.64 3.25
C GLU A 125 -6.51 -10.00 3.49
N VAL A 126 -6.32 -8.76 3.02
CA VAL A 126 -5.02 -8.07 3.04
C VAL A 126 -4.99 -6.81 3.89
N MET A 127 -6.15 -6.27 4.26
CA MET A 127 -6.26 -5.01 5.02
C MET A 127 -5.63 -5.12 6.41
N THR A 128 -5.09 -4.01 6.89
CA THR A 128 -4.68 -3.84 8.28
C THR A 128 -5.85 -3.35 9.12
N SER A 129 -6.29 -4.14 10.11
CA SER A 129 -7.43 -3.78 10.98
C SER A 129 -7.06 -2.84 12.14
N HIS A 130 -5.79 -2.77 12.53
CA HIS A 130 -5.34 -1.86 13.58
C HIS A 130 -5.09 -0.46 13.03
N VAL A 131 -6.14 0.37 13.03
CA VAL A 131 -6.09 1.72 12.50
C VAL A 131 -5.82 2.75 13.59
N ARG A 132 -4.85 3.63 13.35
CA ARG A 132 -4.62 4.78 14.23
C ARG A 132 -5.45 5.95 13.76
N SER A 133 -6.16 6.56 14.71
CA SER A 133 -7.07 7.68 14.45
C SER A 133 -7.07 8.66 15.61
N LEU A 134 -7.53 9.87 15.34
CA LEU A 134 -7.81 10.89 16.33
C LEU A 134 -9.20 11.50 16.09
N PRO A 135 -9.84 12.10 17.13
CA PRO A 135 -11.12 12.78 16.96
C PRO A 135 -10.97 14.12 16.23
N PRO A 136 -12.03 14.68 15.66
CA PRO A 136 -11.98 15.95 14.91
C PRO A 136 -11.52 17.16 15.71
N ASP A 137 -11.71 17.15 17.03
CA ASP A 137 -11.31 18.21 17.95
C ASP A 137 -9.88 18.08 18.48
N ALA A 138 -9.18 16.97 18.19
CA ALA A 138 -7.76 16.84 18.49
C ALA A 138 -6.92 17.94 17.80
N LEU A 139 -5.82 18.28 18.41
CA LEU A 139 -4.93 19.32 17.88
C LEU A 139 -4.07 18.80 16.72
N VAL A 140 -3.79 19.66 15.76
CA VAL A 140 -2.88 19.35 14.65
C VAL A 140 -1.49 18.94 15.16
N THR A 141 -1.03 19.53 16.28
CA THR A 141 0.23 19.16 16.92
C THR A 141 0.23 17.75 17.49
N GLU A 142 -0.90 17.28 18.02
CA GLU A 142 -1.06 15.88 18.47
C GLU A 142 -0.97 14.91 17.31
N ALA A 143 -1.67 15.19 16.22
CA ALA A 143 -1.61 14.37 15.01
C ALA A 143 -0.19 14.32 14.43
N THR A 144 0.51 15.47 14.40
CA THR A 144 1.89 15.53 13.92
C THR A 144 2.83 14.70 14.80
N ALA A 145 2.69 14.80 16.13
CA ALA A 145 3.49 14.01 17.06
C ALA A 145 3.21 12.51 16.90
N LEU A 146 1.95 12.11 16.76
CA LEU A 146 1.57 10.71 16.55
C LEU A 146 2.11 10.17 15.23
N MET A 147 1.97 10.91 14.12
CA MET A 147 2.52 10.53 12.82
C MET A 147 4.05 10.36 12.89
N TRP A 148 4.74 11.28 13.54
CA TRP A 148 6.20 11.22 13.72
C TRP A 148 6.64 9.99 14.54
N GLN A 149 6.02 9.79 15.71
CA GLN A 149 6.37 8.69 16.62
C GLN A 149 6.13 7.31 16.03
N THR A 150 5.13 7.19 15.17
CA THR A 150 4.70 5.90 14.59
C THR A 150 5.19 5.67 13.17
N GLY A 151 5.88 6.65 12.56
CA GLY A 151 6.37 6.55 11.18
C GLY A 151 5.26 6.55 10.12
N ILE A 152 4.02 6.92 10.47
CA ILE A 152 2.92 7.01 9.51
C ILE A 152 2.82 8.44 8.95
N HIS A 153 2.40 8.55 7.70
CA HIS A 153 2.29 9.86 7.01
C HIS A 153 0.86 10.37 6.87
N ARG A 154 -0.12 9.57 7.29
CA ARG A 154 -1.55 9.90 7.25
C ARG A 154 -2.24 9.35 8.49
N LEU A 155 -3.25 10.07 8.94
CA LEU A 155 -4.04 9.73 10.11
C LEU A 155 -5.53 9.89 9.78
N LEU A 156 -6.33 8.90 10.15
CA LEU A 156 -7.78 9.00 9.99
C LEU A 156 -8.38 9.82 11.12
N VAL A 157 -9.40 10.61 10.79
CA VAL A 157 -10.17 11.37 11.74
C VAL A 157 -11.51 10.67 11.93
N LEU A 158 -11.73 10.16 13.14
CA LEU A 158 -12.94 9.40 13.50
C LEU A 158 -13.74 10.11 14.59
N GLU A 159 -15.06 10.02 14.51
CA GLU A 159 -15.97 10.44 15.55
C GLU A 159 -17.02 9.34 15.74
N ASP A 160 -17.13 8.78 16.93
CA ASP A 160 -18.04 7.67 17.25
C ASP A 160 -17.91 6.46 16.29
N GLY A 161 -16.68 6.12 15.90
CA GLY A 161 -16.39 5.05 14.95
C GLY A 161 -16.64 5.38 13.46
N HIS A 162 -17.15 6.58 13.16
CA HIS A 162 -17.43 7.02 11.81
C HIS A 162 -16.27 7.84 11.25
N LEU A 163 -15.92 7.58 10.01
CA LEU A 163 -14.89 8.34 9.29
C LEU A 163 -15.40 9.78 9.01
N ARG A 164 -14.65 10.77 9.50
CA ARG A 164 -14.91 12.20 9.28
C ARG A 164 -13.96 12.82 8.28
N GLY A 165 -12.78 12.26 8.15
CA GLY A 165 -11.76 12.76 7.25
C GLY A 165 -10.41 12.06 7.39
N ILE A 166 -9.44 12.60 6.69
CA ILE A 166 -8.03 12.17 6.73
C ILE A 166 -7.14 13.40 6.81
N VAL A 167 -6.06 13.30 7.57
CA VAL A 167 -5.00 14.32 7.67
C VAL A 167 -3.68 13.70 7.30
N SER A 168 -2.92 14.37 6.46
CA SER A 168 -1.58 13.98 6.05
C SER A 168 -0.52 14.97 6.54
N MET A 169 0.76 14.57 6.50
CA MET A 169 1.89 15.48 6.75
C MET A 169 1.89 16.68 5.77
N SER A 170 1.39 16.50 4.55
CA SER A 170 1.26 17.59 3.57
C SER A 170 0.21 18.60 3.98
N ASP A 171 -0.87 18.18 4.63
CA ASP A 171 -1.90 19.09 5.16
C ASP A 171 -1.33 19.94 6.30
N VAL A 172 -0.56 19.31 7.19
CA VAL A 172 0.16 20.02 8.26
C VAL A 172 1.14 21.04 7.69
N ALA A 173 1.95 20.64 6.70
CA ALA A 173 2.93 21.55 6.07
C ALA A 173 2.24 22.74 5.39
N ARG A 174 1.11 22.51 4.70
CA ARG A 174 0.32 23.57 4.06
C ARG A 174 -0.17 24.60 5.08
N VAL A 175 -0.67 24.15 6.22
CA VAL A 175 -1.13 25.04 7.29
C VAL A 175 0.02 25.85 7.86
N MET A 176 1.18 25.25 8.10
CA MET A 176 2.36 25.99 8.60
C MET A 176 2.82 27.06 7.62
N ALA A 177 2.74 26.81 6.32
CA ALA A 177 3.10 27.78 5.28
C ALA A 177 2.12 28.95 5.18
N THR A 178 0.84 28.78 5.60
CA THR A 178 -0.18 29.84 5.53
C THR A 178 -0.34 30.64 6.82
N THR A 179 0.31 30.22 7.92
CA THR A 179 0.20 30.87 9.24
C THR A 179 1.42 31.79 9.55
N SER A 180 2.34 31.95 8.60
CA SER A 180 3.54 32.84 8.72
C SER A 180 3.25 34.27 8.33
#